data_4b268c355e24a3e1723891b9fcb5b333
#
_entry.id   4b268c355e24a3e1723891b9fcb5b333
#
_cell.length_a   1.000
_cell.length_b   1.000
_cell.length_c   1.000
_cell.angle_alpha   90.00
_cell.angle_beta   90.00
_cell.angle_gamma   90.00
#
_symmetry.space_group_name_H-M   'P 1'
#
loop_
_entity.id
_entity.type
_entity.pdbx_description
1 polymer ?
#
loop_
_entity_poly.entity_id
_entity_poly.type
_entity_poly.pdbx_seq_one_letter_code
_entity_poly.pdbx_strand_id
1 'polypeptide(L)'
;MHCTDRCRATQAGVPVRVGPAGPITLDNGSTWLYYSCMNNAIASALVQAAHRVESRLEEALAGVGLSIAKFETLSVLVSQDRPISLSELAAKLVCVKSNVTQLVDRLETEGLVKRANDPSDRRAVRAEVTALGRKRQAAGTPVVNAVLQDVANKLAAVDSQKLKRALDAIQ
;
A
#
# COMPACT_ATOMS: atom_id res chain seq x y z
N MET A 1 22.69 -4.02 34.22
CA MET A 1 23.44 -3.28 33.20
C MET A 1 22.43 -2.45 32.44
N HIS A 2 22.48 -1.14 32.59
CA HIS A 2 21.43 -0.21 32.18
C HIS A 2 21.46 0.03 30.65
N CYS A 3 20.29 0.00 30.04
CA CYS A 3 20.04 0.18 28.60
C CYS A 3 20.19 1.64 28.10
N THR A 4 20.85 2.50 28.90
CA THR A 4 20.94 3.95 28.65
C THR A 4 22.13 4.39 27.79
N ASP A 5 23.11 3.51 27.52
CA ASP A 5 24.36 3.94 26.88
C ASP A 5 24.50 3.60 25.36
N ARG A 6 23.51 2.96 24.74
CA ARG A 6 23.59 2.58 23.32
C ARG A 6 22.82 3.45 22.33
N CYS A 7 22.09 4.45 22.79
CA CYS A 7 21.38 5.37 21.89
C CYS A 7 22.16 6.66 21.57
N ARG A 8 23.48 6.62 21.62
CA ARG A 8 24.35 7.72 21.14
C ARG A 8 24.92 7.41 19.76
N ALA A 9 24.05 7.22 18.78
CA ALA A 9 24.48 7.31 17.39
C ALA A 9 24.00 8.66 16.83
N THR A 10 24.82 9.67 17.03
CA THR A 10 24.69 10.96 16.36
C THR A 10 24.98 10.79 14.87
N GLN A 11 23.95 10.75 14.04
CA GLN A 11 24.08 11.15 12.65
C GLN A 11 23.45 12.52 12.49
N ALA A 12 24.29 13.48 12.09
CA ALA A 12 23.94 14.81 11.57
C ALA A 12 23.05 15.68 12.50
N GLY A 13 23.63 16.22 13.56
CA GLY A 13 23.27 17.57 14.10
C GLY A 13 21.82 17.88 14.51
N VAL A 14 20.93 16.90 14.58
CA VAL A 14 19.52 17.09 14.96
C VAL A 14 19.38 16.81 16.47
N PRO A 15 18.90 17.77 17.28
CA PRO A 15 18.71 17.55 18.72
C PRO A 15 17.52 16.59 18.95
N VAL A 16 17.81 15.42 19.56
CA VAL A 16 16.79 14.46 19.98
C VAL A 16 16.37 14.78 21.42
N ARG A 17 15.12 15.17 21.63
CA ARG A 17 14.52 15.29 22.97
C ARG A 17 13.89 13.96 23.36
N VAL A 18 14.44 13.29 24.36
CA VAL A 18 13.89 12.06 24.95
C VAL A 18 13.09 12.44 26.20
N GLY A 19 11.78 12.29 26.16
CA GLY A 19 10.91 12.40 27.34
C GLY A 19 10.69 11.03 27.99
N PRO A 20 10.29 10.96 29.26
CA PRO A 20 10.28 9.73 30.05
C PRO A 20 9.22 8.69 29.70
N ALA A 21 8.44 8.79 28.66
CA ALA A 21 7.53 7.75 28.10
C ALA A 21 6.65 8.31 26.98
N GLY A 22 7.23 8.78 25.89
CA GLY A 22 6.46 9.24 24.73
C GLY A 22 7.18 8.98 23.40
N PRO A 23 6.48 9.01 22.25
CA PRO A 23 7.11 8.85 20.97
C PRO A 23 8.12 9.97 20.72
N ILE A 24 9.31 9.57 20.26
CA ILE A 24 10.33 10.53 19.81
C ILE A 24 9.87 11.07 18.45
N THR A 25 9.44 12.34 18.43
CA THR A 25 9.13 13.05 17.19
C THR A 25 10.36 13.82 16.74
N LEU A 26 10.79 13.62 15.51
CA LEU A 26 11.73 14.51 14.84
C LEU A 26 10.96 15.69 14.24
N ASP A 27 11.58 16.87 14.18
CA ASP A 27 10.99 18.11 13.65
C ASP A 27 10.50 18.01 12.18
N ASN A 28 10.88 16.95 11.47
CA ASN A 28 10.45 16.65 10.10
C ASN A 28 9.26 15.67 10.00
N GLY A 29 8.59 15.34 11.11
CA GLY A 29 7.43 14.45 11.13
C GLY A 29 7.74 12.96 10.87
N SER A 30 9.02 12.56 10.84
CA SER A 30 9.42 11.17 10.57
C SER A 30 9.40 10.33 11.85
N THR A 31 8.49 9.38 11.93
CA THR A 31 8.31 8.43 13.05
C THR A 31 9.28 7.23 13.02
N TRP A 32 10.33 7.29 12.21
CA TRP A 32 11.22 6.15 11.94
C TRP A 32 11.99 5.62 13.14
N LEU A 33 12.29 6.48 14.15
CA LEU A 33 13.02 6.06 15.35
C LEU A 33 12.18 5.25 16.35
N TYR A 34 10.84 5.29 16.23
CA TYR A 34 9.95 4.56 17.13
C TYR A 34 10.12 3.04 16.98
N TYR A 35 10.34 2.56 15.77
CA TYR A 35 10.50 1.12 15.48
C TYR A 35 11.87 0.57 15.83
N SER A 36 12.91 1.42 15.88
CA SER A 36 14.27 0.98 16.21
C SER A 36 14.47 0.66 17.68
N CYS A 37 13.63 1.21 18.56
CA CYS A 37 13.68 0.97 20.01
C CYS A 37 12.72 -0.13 20.50
N MET A 38 11.89 -0.69 19.63
CA MET A 38 11.01 -1.79 20.01
C MET A 38 11.82 -3.09 20.13
N ASN A 39 11.72 -3.71 21.29
CA ASN A 39 12.46 -4.93 21.67
C ASN A 39 12.04 -6.19 20.89
N ASN A 40 11.28 -6.02 19.78
CA ASN A 40 10.80 -7.11 18.93
C ASN A 40 11.42 -7.03 17.53
N ALA A 41 12.60 -7.62 17.38
CA ALA A 41 13.34 -7.63 16.12
C ALA A 41 12.52 -8.22 14.94
N ILE A 42 11.63 -9.18 15.20
CA ILE A 42 10.79 -9.82 14.18
C ILE A 42 9.71 -8.86 13.67
N ALA A 43 8.99 -8.18 14.59
CA ALA A 43 7.97 -7.22 14.19
C ALA A 43 8.55 -6.04 13.40
N SER A 44 9.71 -5.52 13.85
CA SER A 44 10.44 -4.47 13.14
C SER A 44 10.90 -4.93 11.75
N ALA A 45 11.44 -6.14 11.64
CA ALA A 45 11.85 -6.72 10.37
C ALA A 45 10.66 -6.91 9.41
N LEU A 46 9.50 -7.34 9.92
CA LEU A 46 8.27 -7.51 9.13
C LEU A 46 7.81 -6.16 8.54
N VAL A 47 7.74 -5.12 9.37
CA VAL A 47 7.36 -3.78 8.91
C VAL A 47 8.33 -3.25 7.85
N GLN A 48 9.64 -3.40 8.09
CA GLN A 48 10.65 -3.00 7.11
C GLN A 48 10.55 -3.80 5.81
N ALA A 49 10.29 -5.10 5.89
CA ALA A 49 10.11 -5.95 4.72
C ALA A 49 8.87 -5.52 3.91
N ALA A 50 7.73 -5.25 4.58
CA ALA A 50 6.53 -4.75 3.93
C ALA A 50 6.79 -3.44 3.17
N HIS A 51 7.41 -2.45 3.80
CA HIS A 51 7.76 -1.18 3.14
C HIS A 51 8.70 -1.36 1.93
N ARG A 52 9.65 -2.30 2.01
CA ARG A 52 10.53 -2.58 0.86
C ARG A 52 9.77 -3.21 -0.30
N VAL A 53 8.83 -4.10 -0.02
CA VAL A 53 7.99 -4.71 -1.05
C VAL A 53 7.08 -3.65 -1.69
N GLU A 54 6.42 -2.81 -0.89
CA GLU A 54 5.61 -1.69 -1.37
C GLU A 54 6.42 -0.74 -2.26
N SER A 55 7.61 -0.32 -1.82
CA SER A 55 8.48 0.57 -2.61
C SER A 55 8.88 -0.05 -3.95
N ARG A 56 9.18 -1.34 -3.97
CA ARG A 56 9.52 -2.06 -5.22
C ARG A 56 8.32 -2.19 -6.16
N LEU A 57 7.12 -2.41 -5.61
CA LEU A 57 5.88 -2.45 -6.40
C LEU A 57 5.58 -1.07 -7.01
N GLU A 58 5.71 0.00 -6.21
CA GLU A 58 5.48 1.37 -6.67
C GLU A 58 6.47 1.76 -7.78
N GLU A 59 7.77 1.47 -7.60
CA GLU A 59 8.82 1.71 -8.60
C GLU A 59 8.55 0.94 -9.90
N ALA A 60 8.21 -0.34 -9.78
CA ALA A 60 7.93 -1.19 -10.92
C ALA A 60 6.67 -0.74 -11.69
N LEU A 61 5.60 -0.36 -10.98
CA LEU A 61 4.37 0.15 -11.58
C LEU A 61 4.55 1.54 -12.20
N ALA A 62 5.42 2.38 -11.63
CA ALA A 62 5.74 3.69 -12.21
C ALA A 62 6.27 3.57 -13.65
N GLY A 63 7.02 2.51 -13.97
CA GLY A 63 7.49 2.21 -15.32
C GLY A 63 6.37 2.01 -16.35
N VAL A 64 5.15 1.67 -15.93
CA VAL A 64 3.97 1.52 -16.79
C VAL A 64 2.94 2.65 -16.55
N GLY A 65 3.33 3.71 -15.82
CA GLY A 65 2.50 4.89 -15.55
C GLY A 65 1.37 4.63 -14.55
N LEU A 66 1.55 3.70 -13.63
CA LEU A 66 0.60 3.38 -12.55
C LEU A 66 1.25 3.58 -11.17
N SER A 67 0.42 3.75 -10.14
CA SER A 67 0.76 3.54 -8.73
C SER A 67 0.06 2.27 -8.24
N ILE A 68 0.46 1.76 -7.08
CA ILE A 68 -0.23 0.60 -6.46
C ILE A 68 -1.74 0.86 -6.36
N ALA A 69 -2.14 2.01 -5.81
CA ALA A 69 -3.55 2.34 -5.64
C ALA A 69 -4.33 2.38 -6.96
N LYS A 70 -3.73 2.92 -8.04
CA LYS A 70 -4.33 2.92 -9.38
C LYS A 70 -4.45 1.51 -9.93
N PHE A 71 -3.40 0.70 -9.81
CA PHE A 71 -3.39 -0.68 -10.28
C PHE A 71 -4.44 -1.54 -9.57
N GLU A 72 -4.53 -1.46 -8.25
CA GLU A 72 -5.54 -2.17 -7.45
C GLU A 72 -6.96 -1.77 -7.85
N THR A 73 -7.21 -0.47 -7.99
CA THR A 73 -8.52 0.04 -8.41
C THR A 73 -8.90 -0.48 -9.79
N LEU A 74 -7.99 -0.40 -10.76
CA LEU A 74 -8.22 -0.95 -12.09
C LEU A 74 -8.43 -2.46 -12.06
N SER A 75 -7.69 -3.19 -11.24
CA SER A 75 -7.82 -4.64 -11.09
C SER A 75 -9.20 -5.03 -10.55
N VAL A 76 -9.70 -4.30 -9.55
CA VAL A 76 -11.07 -4.50 -9.05
C VAL A 76 -12.10 -4.22 -10.15
N LEU A 77 -11.98 -3.10 -10.86
CA LEU A 77 -12.92 -2.73 -11.92
C LEU A 77 -12.92 -3.73 -13.09
N VAL A 78 -11.74 -4.21 -13.47
CA VAL A 78 -11.60 -5.24 -14.52
C VAL A 78 -12.24 -6.56 -14.09
N SER A 79 -12.05 -6.97 -12.83
CA SER A 79 -12.60 -8.24 -12.32
C SER A 79 -14.12 -8.26 -12.23
N GLN A 80 -14.77 -7.09 -12.09
CA GLN A 80 -16.23 -7.00 -12.00
C GLN A 80 -16.93 -7.02 -13.34
N ASP A 81 -16.23 -6.64 -14.41
CA ASP A 81 -16.74 -6.54 -15.81
C ASP A 81 -18.08 -5.80 -15.96
N ARG A 82 -18.40 -4.93 -15.00
CA ARG A 82 -19.58 -4.07 -14.94
C ARG A 82 -19.27 -2.77 -14.22
N PRO A 83 -20.04 -1.69 -14.46
CA PRO A 83 -19.94 -0.49 -13.65
C PRO A 83 -20.32 -0.78 -12.19
N ILE A 84 -19.49 -0.36 -11.22
CA ILE A 84 -19.76 -0.52 -9.78
C ILE A 84 -19.82 0.83 -9.07
N SER A 85 -20.60 0.91 -8.00
CA SER A 85 -20.70 2.13 -7.20
C SER A 85 -19.38 2.43 -6.47
N LEU A 86 -19.13 3.72 -6.17
CA LEU A 86 -17.93 4.10 -5.41
C LEU A 86 -17.93 3.50 -4.00
N SER A 87 -19.09 3.21 -3.44
CA SER A 87 -19.22 2.52 -2.14
C SER A 87 -18.81 1.04 -2.23
N GLU A 88 -19.24 0.36 -3.31
CA GLU A 88 -18.82 -1.02 -3.58
C GLU A 88 -17.32 -1.11 -3.86
N LEU A 89 -16.79 -0.16 -4.62
CA LEU A 89 -15.35 -0.07 -4.90
C LEU A 89 -14.56 0.15 -3.60
N ALA A 90 -15.01 1.05 -2.73
CA ALA A 90 -14.38 1.31 -1.43
C ALA A 90 -14.34 0.06 -0.54
N ALA A 91 -15.44 -0.69 -0.49
CA ALA A 91 -15.50 -1.92 0.28
C ALA A 91 -14.51 -2.98 -0.23
N LYS A 92 -14.33 -3.08 -1.56
CA LYS A 92 -13.39 -4.04 -2.17
C LYS A 92 -11.92 -3.65 -2.00
N LEU A 93 -11.62 -2.35 -1.95
CA LEU A 93 -10.27 -1.83 -1.75
C LEU A 93 -9.88 -1.73 -0.26
N VAL A 94 -10.82 -2.04 0.66
CA VAL A 94 -10.61 -1.83 2.12
C VAL A 94 -10.17 -0.39 2.42
N CYS A 95 -10.71 0.58 1.67
CA CYS A 95 -10.32 1.97 1.74
C CYS A 95 -11.46 2.86 2.26
N VAL A 96 -11.09 4.03 2.80
CA VAL A 96 -12.06 5.05 3.19
C VAL A 96 -12.72 5.65 1.93
N LYS A 97 -14.03 5.78 1.92
CA LYS A 97 -14.83 6.23 0.76
C LYS A 97 -14.35 7.57 0.15
N SER A 98 -13.86 8.50 0.96
CA SER A 98 -13.28 9.78 0.50
C SER A 98 -12.04 9.58 -0.37
N ASN A 99 -11.17 8.64 -0.02
CA ASN A 99 -9.96 8.35 -0.77
C ASN A 99 -10.28 7.75 -2.14
N VAL A 100 -11.31 6.87 -2.20
CA VAL A 100 -11.76 6.27 -3.46
C VAL A 100 -12.30 7.33 -4.41
N THR A 101 -13.04 8.32 -3.93
CA THR A 101 -13.55 9.41 -4.77
C THR A 101 -12.41 10.16 -5.44
N GLN A 102 -11.41 10.59 -4.68
CA GLN A 102 -10.25 11.30 -5.22
C GLN A 102 -9.42 10.42 -6.19
N LEU A 103 -9.31 9.13 -5.88
CA LEU A 103 -8.59 8.19 -6.74
C LEU A 103 -9.30 8.00 -8.06
N VAL A 104 -10.64 7.85 -8.05
CA VAL A 104 -11.45 7.75 -9.28
C VAL A 104 -11.41 9.06 -10.07
N ASP A 105 -11.39 10.24 -9.43
CA ASP A 105 -11.21 11.53 -10.11
C ASP A 105 -9.91 11.57 -10.91
N ARG A 106 -8.81 11.11 -10.30
CA ARG A 106 -7.50 11.05 -10.98
C ARG A 106 -7.51 10.07 -12.13
N LEU A 107 -8.07 8.87 -11.93
CA LEU A 107 -8.19 7.86 -12.97
C LEU A 107 -9.07 8.32 -14.14
N GLU A 108 -10.12 9.10 -13.87
CA GLU A 108 -10.98 9.68 -14.89
C GLU A 108 -10.25 10.78 -15.69
N THR A 109 -9.52 11.65 -15.00
CA THR A 109 -8.67 12.69 -15.62
C THR A 109 -7.63 12.06 -16.57
N GLU A 110 -7.11 10.89 -16.20
CA GLU A 110 -6.16 10.13 -17.02
C GLU A 110 -6.84 9.26 -18.11
N GLY A 111 -8.18 9.28 -18.17
CA GLY A 111 -8.96 8.51 -19.13
C GLY A 111 -8.96 6.98 -18.89
N LEU A 112 -8.53 6.53 -17.72
CA LEU A 112 -8.45 5.10 -17.36
C LEU A 112 -9.78 4.55 -16.86
N VAL A 113 -10.61 5.40 -16.29
CA VAL A 113 -11.95 5.12 -15.79
C VAL A 113 -12.91 6.16 -16.35
N LYS A 114 -14.17 5.81 -16.51
CA LYS A 114 -15.26 6.74 -16.76
C LYS A 114 -16.30 6.64 -15.65
N ARG A 115 -16.94 7.76 -15.35
CA ARG A 115 -18.10 7.80 -14.46
C ARG A 115 -19.37 7.63 -15.25
N ALA A 116 -20.29 6.86 -14.71
CA ALA A 116 -21.63 6.68 -15.24
C ALA A 116 -22.65 6.94 -14.11
N ASN A 117 -23.79 7.52 -14.47
CA ASN A 117 -24.89 7.66 -13.52
C ASN A 117 -25.51 6.28 -13.28
N ASP A 118 -25.93 6.03 -12.05
CA ASP A 118 -26.70 4.83 -11.72
C ASP A 118 -28.09 4.94 -12.35
N PRO A 119 -28.55 3.96 -13.13
CA PRO A 119 -29.89 3.98 -13.71
C PRO A 119 -31.03 4.01 -12.65
N SER A 120 -30.75 3.48 -11.46
CA SER A 120 -31.74 3.38 -10.36
C SER A 120 -31.68 4.55 -9.38
N ASP A 121 -30.55 5.24 -9.31
CA ASP A 121 -30.33 6.40 -8.42
C ASP A 121 -29.47 7.47 -9.08
N ARG A 122 -30.10 8.57 -9.51
CA ARG A 122 -29.42 9.70 -10.17
C ARG A 122 -28.35 10.38 -9.29
N ARG A 123 -28.36 10.13 -7.97
CA ARG A 123 -27.34 10.64 -7.03
C ARG A 123 -26.16 9.71 -6.87
N ALA A 124 -26.28 8.46 -7.31
CA ALA A 124 -25.22 7.49 -7.23
C ALA A 124 -24.33 7.52 -8.49
N VAL A 125 -23.04 7.59 -8.27
CA VAL A 125 -22.02 7.53 -9.33
C VAL A 125 -21.42 6.13 -9.34
N ARG A 126 -21.32 5.55 -10.53
CA ARG A 126 -20.64 4.30 -10.80
C ARG A 126 -19.35 4.55 -11.55
N ALA A 127 -18.34 3.73 -11.30
CA ALA A 127 -17.07 3.72 -12.01
C ALA A 127 -17.02 2.52 -12.97
N GLU A 128 -16.55 2.77 -14.17
CA GLU A 128 -16.35 1.75 -15.21
C GLU A 128 -14.96 1.92 -15.82
N VAL A 129 -14.23 0.81 -16.00
CA VAL A 129 -12.91 0.82 -16.61
C VAL A 129 -13.01 1.06 -18.12
N THR A 130 -12.17 1.92 -18.67
CA THR A 130 -12.08 2.16 -20.13
C THR A 130 -11.19 1.10 -20.81
N ALA A 131 -11.19 1.09 -22.14
CA ALA A 131 -10.25 0.27 -22.92
C ALA A 131 -8.78 0.60 -22.59
N LEU A 132 -8.47 1.89 -22.38
CA LEU A 132 -7.15 2.33 -21.96
C LEU A 132 -6.81 1.84 -20.56
N GLY A 133 -7.77 1.90 -19.62
CA GLY A 133 -7.61 1.39 -18.26
C GLY A 133 -7.34 -0.12 -18.24
N ARG A 134 -8.07 -0.91 -19.04
CA ARG A 134 -7.83 -2.35 -19.21
C ARG A 134 -6.41 -2.62 -19.74
N LYS A 135 -5.98 -1.86 -20.76
CA LYS A 135 -4.63 -1.98 -21.33
C LYS A 135 -3.54 -1.67 -20.30
N ARG A 136 -3.72 -0.62 -19.52
CA ARG A 136 -2.76 -0.24 -18.45
C ARG A 136 -2.71 -1.28 -17.34
N GLN A 137 -3.85 -1.77 -16.88
CA GLN A 137 -3.93 -2.83 -15.89
C GLN A 137 -3.24 -4.12 -16.39
N ALA A 138 -3.51 -4.52 -17.63
CA ALA A 138 -2.87 -5.69 -18.25
C ALA A 138 -1.35 -5.53 -18.35
N ALA A 139 -0.83 -4.32 -18.61
CA ALA A 139 0.60 -4.04 -18.61
C ALA A 139 1.21 -4.07 -17.19
N GLY A 140 0.47 -3.67 -16.16
CA GLY A 140 0.91 -3.71 -14.77
C GLY A 140 0.97 -5.13 -14.18
N THR A 141 0.08 -6.03 -14.62
CA THR A 141 -0.02 -7.38 -14.06
C THR A 141 1.30 -8.17 -14.09
N PRO A 142 2.03 -8.30 -15.21
CA PRO A 142 3.29 -9.03 -15.23
C PRO A 142 4.37 -8.38 -14.35
N VAL A 143 4.35 -7.05 -14.26
CA VAL A 143 5.31 -6.29 -13.45
C VAL A 143 5.11 -6.57 -11.97
N VAL A 144 3.87 -6.53 -11.50
CA VAL A 144 3.50 -6.88 -10.10
C VAL A 144 3.85 -8.34 -9.83
N ASN A 145 3.48 -9.26 -10.73
CA ASN A 145 3.75 -10.68 -10.57
C ASN A 145 5.26 -10.97 -10.48
N ALA A 146 6.10 -10.27 -11.23
CA ALA A 146 7.55 -10.44 -11.17
C ALA A 146 8.12 -10.05 -9.79
N VAL A 147 7.65 -8.94 -9.21
CA VAL A 147 8.05 -8.51 -7.86
C VAL A 147 7.60 -9.52 -6.81
N LEU A 148 6.34 -9.96 -6.87
CA LEU A 148 5.77 -10.92 -5.91
C LEU A 148 6.44 -12.29 -6.04
N GLN A 149 6.76 -12.73 -7.26
CA GLN A 149 7.49 -13.99 -7.48
C GLN A 149 8.90 -13.96 -6.90
N ASP A 150 9.62 -12.82 -7.03
CA ASP A 150 10.93 -12.66 -6.40
C ASP A 150 10.84 -12.74 -4.88
N VAL A 151 9.82 -12.12 -4.27
CA VAL A 151 9.56 -12.25 -2.84
C VAL A 151 9.25 -13.70 -2.44
N ALA A 152 8.40 -14.38 -3.21
CA ALA A 152 8.05 -15.79 -2.96
C ALA A 152 9.29 -16.68 -3.05
N ASN A 153 10.17 -16.47 -4.03
CA ASN A 153 11.41 -17.22 -4.18
C ASN A 153 12.34 -17.04 -2.97
N LYS A 154 12.44 -15.82 -2.41
CA LYS A 154 13.23 -15.54 -1.20
C LYS A 154 12.66 -16.19 0.05
N LEU A 155 11.37 -16.45 0.07
CA LEU A 155 10.66 -17.14 1.15
C LEU A 155 10.54 -18.66 0.94
N ALA A 156 11.09 -19.22 -0.15
CA ALA A 156 10.92 -20.61 -0.51
C ALA A 156 11.46 -21.61 0.55
N ALA A 157 12.45 -21.19 1.34
CA ALA A 157 13.00 -22.02 2.44
C ALA A 157 12.13 -21.98 3.72
N VAL A 158 11.12 -21.11 3.78
CA VAL A 158 10.24 -20.93 4.93
C VAL A 158 8.97 -21.78 4.73
N ASP A 159 8.52 -22.46 5.78
CA ASP A 159 7.22 -23.14 5.77
C ASP A 159 6.10 -22.10 5.53
N SER A 160 5.58 -22.08 4.32
CA SER A 160 4.60 -21.09 3.86
C SER A 160 3.29 -21.15 4.66
N GLN A 161 2.87 -22.35 5.12
CA GLN A 161 1.66 -22.50 5.93
C GLN A 161 1.83 -21.92 7.33
N LYS A 162 2.99 -22.17 7.95
CA LYS A 162 3.30 -21.58 9.28
C LYS A 162 3.42 -20.08 9.20
N LEU A 163 4.11 -19.57 8.18
CA LEU A 163 4.24 -18.13 7.96
C LEU A 163 2.86 -17.48 7.74
N LYS A 164 2.03 -18.08 6.88
CA LYS A 164 0.69 -17.55 6.62
C LYS A 164 -0.15 -17.51 7.89
N ARG A 165 -0.19 -18.58 8.69
CA ARG A 165 -0.93 -18.62 9.96
C ARG A 165 -0.44 -17.54 10.94
N ALA A 166 0.87 -17.30 11.00
CA ALA A 166 1.43 -16.27 11.86
C ALA A 166 1.04 -14.86 11.42
N LEU A 167 0.99 -14.62 10.10
CA LEU A 167 0.56 -13.34 9.53
C LEU A 167 -0.95 -13.11 9.68
N ASP A 168 -1.77 -14.14 9.47
CA ASP A 168 -3.23 -14.08 9.64
C ASP A 168 -3.61 -13.79 11.13
N ALA A 169 -2.79 -14.20 12.09
CA ALA A 169 -3.00 -13.93 13.52
C ALA A 169 -2.71 -12.46 13.92
N ILE A 170 -2.12 -11.65 13.04
CA ILE A 170 -1.84 -10.22 13.27
C ILE A 170 -3.00 -9.34 12.80
N GLN A 171 -3.89 -9.85 11.96
CA GLN A 171 -5.07 -9.15 11.45
C GLN A 171 -6.21 -9.20 12.47
#